data_50b737fce84b15fd8871ef5b350f48d7
#
_entry.id   50b737fce84b15fd8871ef5b350f48d7
#
_cell.length_a   1.000
_cell.length_b   1.000
_cell.length_c   1.000
_cell.angle_alpha   90.00
_cell.angle_beta   90.00
_cell.angle_gamma   90.00
#
_symmetry.space_group_name_H-M   'P 1'
#
loop_
_entity.id
_entity.type
_entity.pdbx_description
1 polymer ?
#
loop_
_entity_poly.entity_id
_entity_poly.type
_entity_poly.pdbx_seq_one_letter_code
_entity_poly.pdbx_strand_id
1 'polypeptide(L)'
;MYEFMDRTLADSFTFYRVPKLLFTDPEFRKMTAESRILYGLLLDRTGLSRMNDWRDELGRVYIYFKVEEVMKCLHCAKQKAVKLLKELEKARLIERRKQGLGRPDRIYVKSFIRTEDTKAAV
;
A
#
# COMPACT_ATOMS: atom_id res chain seq x y z
N MET A 1 -10.27 -13.64 -27.35
CA MET A 1 -10.43 -14.71 -26.35
C MET A 1 -9.14 -14.93 -25.58
N TYR A 2 -9.24 -15.39 -24.34
CA TYR A 2 -8.06 -15.55 -23.50
C TYR A 2 -7.50 -16.96 -23.59
N GLU A 3 -6.17 -17.05 -23.69
CA GLU A 3 -5.47 -18.33 -23.74
C GLU A 3 -5.28 -18.91 -22.36
N PHE A 4 -5.00 -20.22 -22.29
CA PHE A 4 -4.65 -20.84 -21.02
C PHE A 4 -3.30 -20.32 -20.54
N MET A 5 -3.19 -20.09 -19.22
CA MET A 5 -1.97 -19.58 -18.62
C MET A 5 -0.92 -20.68 -18.50
N ASP A 6 0.32 -20.35 -18.84
CA ASP A 6 1.46 -21.22 -18.54
C ASP A 6 2.49 -20.44 -17.72
N ARG A 7 3.51 -21.14 -17.24
CA ARG A 7 4.52 -20.53 -16.36
C ARG A 7 5.29 -19.41 -17.06
N THR A 8 5.71 -19.62 -18.29
CA THR A 8 6.47 -18.62 -19.03
C THR A 8 5.67 -17.36 -19.25
N LEU A 9 4.41 -17.54 -19.62
CA LEU A 9 3.50 -16.41 -19.84
C LEU A 9 3.25 -15.66 -18.53
N ALA A 10 3.03 -16.40 -17.43
CA ALA A 10 2.79 -15.79 -16.13
C ALA A 10 3.97 -14.93 -15.69
N ASP A 11 5.20 -15.38 -15.94
CA ASP A 11 6.40 -14.66 -15.52
C ASP A 11 6.64 -13.39 -16.33
N SER A 12 5.96 -13.21 -17.46
CA SER A 12 6.13 -12.04 -18.31
C SER A 12 5.32 -10.83 -17.88
N PHE A 13 4.41 -10.99 -16.92
CA PHE A 13 3.52 -9.92 -16.49
C PHE A 13 4.06 -9.14 -15.30
N THR A 14 3.59 -7.89 -15.19
CA THR A 14 3.81 -7.10 -13.97
C THR A 14 2.63 -7.29 -13.04
N PHE A 15 2.90 -7.20 -11.75
CA PHE A 15 1.89 -7.47 -10.72
C PHE A 15 1.98 -6.45 -9.60
N TYR A 16 0.83 -6.16 -9.00
CA TYR A 16 0.83 -5.59 -7.68
C TYR A 16 1.02 -6.73 -6.68
N ARG A 17 1.87 -6.51 -5.70
CA ARG A 17 2.16 -7.52 -4.68
C ARG A 17 1.40 -7.23 -3.41
N VAL A 18 0.58 -8.18 -2.99
CA VAL A 18 -0.16 -8.08 -1.73
C VAL A 18 0.44 -9.11 -0.78
N PRO A 19 0.98 -8.67 0.38
CA PRO A 19 1.61 -9.60 1.30
C PRO A 19 0.63 -10.65 1.83
N LYS A 20 1.05 -11.90 1.79
CA LYS A 20 0.22 -13.00 2.34
C LYS A 20 -0.05 -12.81 3.81
N LEU A 21 0.86 -12.20 4.54
CA LEU A 21 0.72 -11.98 5.98
C LEU A 21 -0.54 -11.17 6.33
N LEU A 22 -0.96 -10.29 5.44
CA LEU A 22 -2.20 -9.52 5.66
C LEU A 22 -3.45 -10.41 5.67
N PHE A 23 -3.34 -11.62 5.14
CA PHE A 23 -4.44 -12.58 5.12
C PHE A 23 -4.31 -13.63 6.22
N THR A 24 -3.10 -13.92 6.65
CA THR A 24 -2.83 -15.01 7.58
C THR A 24 -2.63 -14.58 9.02
N ASP A 25 -2.16 -13.35 9.27
CA ASP A 25 -1.93 -12.87 10.62
C ASP A 25 -3.25 -12.41 11.23
N PRO A 26 -3.65 -12.98 12.40
CA PRO A 26 -4.90 -12.58 13.06
C PRO A 26 -5.00 -11.10 13.38
N GLU A 27 -3.87 -10.39 13.51
CA GLU A 27 -3.86 -8.96 13.80
C GLU A 27 -4.52 -8.16 12.66
N PHE A 28 -4.48 -8.68 11.44
CA PHE A 28 -5.07 -8.01 10.27
C PHE A 28 -6.43 -8.56 9.88
N ARG A 29 -7.05 -9.38 10.73
CA ARG A 29 -8.32 -10.05 10.39
C ARG A 29 -9.47 -9.10 10.10
N LYS A 30 -9.44 -7.90 10.67
CA LYS A 30 -10.52 -6.92 10.48
C LYS A 30 -10.39 -6.11 9.20
N MET A 31 -9.28 -6.23 8.50
CA MET A 31 -9.09 -5.53 7.24
C MET A 31 -9.97 -6.13 6.16
N THR A 32 -10.56 -5.25 5.33
CA THR A 32 -11.28 -5.71 4.14
C THR A 32 -10.27 -6.18 3.09
N ALA A 33 -10.74 -7.00 2.15
CA ALA A 33 -9.90 -7.43 1.04
C ALA A 33 -9.41 -6.23 0.24
N GLU A 34 -10.27 -5.23 0.06
CA GLU A 34 -9.95 -4.04 -0.70
C GLU A 34 -8.86 -3.20 -0.03
N SER A 35 -8.85 -3.10 1.29
CA SER A 35 -7.78 -2.37 1.99
C SER A 35 -6.45 -3.10 1.86
N ARG A 36 -6.46 -4.44 1.82
CA ARG A 36 -5.25 -5.22 1.58
C ARG A 36 -4.70 -4.98 0.19
N ILE A 37 -5.58 -4.92 -0.80
CA ILE A 37 -5.20 -4.59 -2.18
C ILE A 37 -4.62 -3.18 -2.24
N LEU A 38 -5.25 -2.22 -1.57
CA LEU A 38 -4.75 -0.85 -1.54
C LEU A 38 -3.35 -0.79 -0.96
N TYR A 39 -3.07 -1.56 0.08
CA TYR A 39 -1.72 -1.62 0.64
C TYR A 39 -0.71 -2.07 -0.41
N GLY A 40 -1.06 -3.06 -1.23
CA GLY A 40 -0.21 -3.51 -2.33
C GLY A 40 0.07 -2.41 -3.36
N LEU A 41 -0.95 -1.61 -3.68
CA LEU A 41 -0.80 -0.46 -4.58
C LEU A 41 0.16 0.58 -3.99
N LEU A 42 0.05 0.84 -2.70
CA LEU A 42 0.91 1.81 -2.03
C LEU A 42 2.36 1.31 -1.94
N LEU A 43 2.55 0.01 -1.74
CA LEU A 43 3.90 -0.58 -1.79
C LEU A 43 4.55 -0.37 -3.15
N ASP A 44 3.78 -0.57 -4.22
CA ASP A 44 4.27 -0.36 -5.57
C ASP A 44 4.70 1.09 -5.79
N ARG A 45 3.88 2.03 -5.33
CA ARG A 45 4.20 3.46 -5.43
C ARG A 45 5.44 3.81 -4.61
N THR A 46 5.63 3.16 -3.47
CA THR A 46 6.82 3.36 -2.62
C THR A 46 8.10 2.99 -3.37
N GLY A 47 8.05 1.94 -4.20
CA GLY A 47 9.17 1.59 -5.05
C GLY A 47 9.54 2.72 -6.02
N LEU A 48 8.55 3.33 -6.65
CA LEU A 48 8.75 4.46 -7.54
C LEU A 48 9.27 5.69 -6.80
N SER A 49 8.78 5.90 -5.58
CA SER A 49 9.21 7.02 -4.74
C SER A 49 10.69 6.91 -4.40
N ARG A 50 11.18 5.70 -4.16
CA ARG A 50 12.61 5.47 -3.92
C ARG A 50 13.45 5.86 -5.11
N MET A 51 12.96 5.59 -6.32
CA MET A 51 13.64 5.97 -7.56
C MET A 51 13.69 7.49 -7.74
N ASN A 52 12.65 8.19 -7.27
CA ASN A 52 12.55 9.63 -7.34
C ASN A 52 13.19 10.35 -6.14
N ASP A 53 13.74 9.57 -5.21
CA ASP A 53 14.39 10.08 -4.00
C ASP A 53 13.49 10.95 -3.12
N TRP A 54 12.22 10.58 -3.00
CA TRP A 54 11.28 11.27 -2.11
C TRP A 54 11.51 10.80 -0.67
N ARG A 55 12.38 11.50 0.04
CA ARG A 55 12.74 11.19 1.43
C ARG A 55 12.60 12.42 2.31
N ASP A 56 12.23 12.19 3.56
CA ASP A 56 12.18 13.27 4.54
C ASP A 56 13.55 13.46 5.19
N GLU A 57 13.63 14.37 6.18
CA GLU A 57 14.88 14.71 6.85
C GLU A 57 15.50 13.53 7.60
N LEU A 58 14.68 12.57 7.97
CA LEU A 58 15.14 11.35 8.66
C LEU A 58 15.43 10.21 7.71
N GLY A 59 15.39 10.47 6.40
CA GLY A 59 15.67 9.48 5.38
C GLY A 59 14.51 8.50 5.13
N ARG A 60 13.33 8.76 5.68
CA ARG A 60 12.16 7.90 5.49
C ARG A 60 11.50 8.22 4.16
N VAL A 61 11.23 7.17 3.38
CA VAL A 61 10.56 7.31 2.08
C VAL A 61 9.08 7.61 2.29
N TYR A 62 8.57 8.57 1.54
CA TYR A 62 7.14 8.88 1.52
C TYR A 62 6.64 8.90 0.09
N ILE A 63 5.32 8.86 -0.05
CA ILE A 63 4.64 8.95 -1.34
C ILE A 63 3.51 9.97 -1.26
N TYR A 64 3.07 10.39 -2.43
CA TYR A 64 1.83 11.15 -2.59
C TYR A 64 0.83 10.23 -3.26
N PHE A 65 -0.32 10.06 -2.61
CA PHE A 65 -1.38 9.22 -3.16
C PHE A 65 -2.73 9.77 -2.70
N LYS A 66 -3.33 10.56 -3.56
CA LYS A 66 -4.56 11.26 -3.22
C LYS A 66 -5.76 10.32 -3.24
N VAL A 67 -6.84 10.74 -2.58
CA VAL A 67 -8.11 10.01 -2.57
C VAL A 67 -8.57 9.73 -4.00
N GLU A 68 -8.39 10.70 -4.91
CA GLU A 68 -8.78 10.56 -6.31
C GLU A 68 -8.02 9.43 -7.00
N GLU A 69 -6.77 9.22 -6.64
CA GLU A 69 -5.97 8.11 -7.18
C GLU A 69 -6.49 6.76 -6.70
N VAL A 70 -6.89 6.67 -5.44
CA VAL A 70 -7.51 5.45 -4.90
C VAL A 70 -8.79 5.14 -5.65
N MET A 71 -9.64 6.15 -5.85
CA MET A 71 -10.89 6.00 -6.59
C MET A 71 -10.64 5.46 -8.00
N LYS A 72 -9.64 6.02 -8.66
CA LYS A 72 -9.30 5.63 -10.03
C LYS A 72 -8.76 4.20 -10.10
N CYS A 73 -7.86 3.86 -9.20
CA CYS A 73 -7.21 2.53 -9.22
C CYS A 73 -8.16 1.41 -8.83
N LEU A 74 -9.01 1.66 -7.84
CA LEU A 74 -9.93 0.63 -7.32
C LEU A 74 -11.34 0.72 -7.89
N HIS A 75 -11.58 1.70 -8.76
CA HIS A 75 -12.90 1.91 -9.35
C HIS A 75 -13.98 2.02 -8.29
N CYS A 76 -13.75 2.87 -7.29
CA CYS A 76 -14.68 3.06 -6.19
C CYS A 76 -15.04 4.54 -6.00
N ALA A 77 -16.11 4.79 -5.24
CA ALA A 77 -16.54 6.13 -4.92
C ALA A 77 -15.64 6.75 -3.83
N LYS A 78 -15.73 8.06 -3.68
CA LYS A 78 -14.91 8.81 -2.74
C LYS A 78 -15.04 8.30 -1.31
N GLN A 79 -16.28 8.03 -0.87
CA GLN A 79 -16.53 7.56 0.49
C GLN A 79 -15.78 6.27 0.80
N LYS A 80 -15.77 5.34 -0.17
CA LYS A 80 -15.08 4.07 0.00
C LYS A 80 -13.56 4.28 0.02
N ALA A 81 -13.05 5.12 -0.87
CA ALA A 81 -11.62 5.42 -0.92
C ALA A 81 -11.13 5.99 0.41
N VAL A 82 -11.87 6.96 0.96
CA VAL A 82 -11.55 7.55 2.26
C VAL A 82 -11.59 6.49 3.37
N LYS A 83 -12.60 5.63 3.34
CA LYS A 83 -12.74 4.56 4.33
C LYS A 83 -11.56 3.58 4.28
N LEU A 84 -11.13 3.21 3.08
CA LEU A 84 -10.02 2.26 2.91
C LEU A 84 -8.70 2.84 3.42
N LEU A 85 -8.45 4.13 3.15
CA LEU A 85 -7.26 4.79 3.68
C LEU A 85 -7.29 4.84 5.21
N LYS A 86 -8.45 5.11 5.79
CA LYS A 86 -8.60 5.11 7.25
C LYS A 86 -8.41 3.72 7.83
N GLU A 87 -8.83 2.68 7.14
CA GLU A 87 -8.58 1.29 7.56
C GLU A 87 -7.09 1.02 7.66
N LEU A 88 -6.31 1.45 6.67
CA LEU A 88 -4.86 1.25 6.69
C LEU A 88 -4.19 2.05 7.81
N GLU A 89 -4.67 3.27 8.09
CA GLU A 89 -4.18 4.05 9.21
C GLU A 89 -4.48 3.36 10.54
N LYS A 90 -5.70 2.86 10.68
CA LYS A 90 -6.13 2.17 11.90
C LYS A 90 -5.34 0.88 12.12
N ALA A 91 -5.00 0.18 11.05
CA ALA A 91 -4.16 -1.02 11.11
C ALA A 91 -2.68 -0.67 11.33
N ARG A 92 -2.34 0.62 11.36
CA ARG A 92 -0.97 1.12 11.51
C ARG A 92 -0.04 0.72 10.37
N LEU A 93 -0.61 0.51 9.20
CA LEU A 93 0.16 0.15 8.00
C LEU A 93 0.54 1.37 7.17
N ILE A 94 -0.10 2.51 7.40
CA ILE A 94 0.30 3.79 6.82
C ILE A 94 0.20 4.88 7.87
N GLU A 95 0.95 5.95 7.64
CA GLU A 95 0.84 7.18 8.42
C GLU A 95 0.72 8.33 7.44
N ARG A 96 -0.31 9.14 7.59
CA ARG A 96 -0.50 10.32 6.74
C ARG A 96 -0.10 11.56 7.53
N ARG A 97 0.67 12.45 6.90
CA ARG A 97 1.08 13.71 7.49
C ARG A 97 0.72 14.86 6.59
N LYS A 98 0.00 15.81 7.14
CA LYS A 98 -0.39 17.02 6.43
C LYS A 98 0.82 17.96 6.30
N GLN A 99 0.93 18.60 5.14
CA GLN A 99 2.00 19.55 4.89
C GLN A 99 1.52 21.01 4.97
N GLY A 100 0.19 21.21 5.11
CA GLY A 100 -0.40 22.53 5.14
C GLY A 100 -1.39 22.73 4.00
N LEU A 101 -2.02 23.91 3.98
CA LEU A 101 -3.04 24.24 3.00
C LEU A 101 -2.48 24.20 1.59
N GLY A 102 -3.24 23.57 0.69
CA GLY A 102 -2.89 23.50 -0.72
C GLY A 102 -1.81 22.49 -1.06
N ARG A 103 -1.30 21.75 -0.09
CA ARG A 103 -0.30 20.71 -0.33
C ARG A 103 -0.88 19.33 -0.05
N PRO A 104 -0.54 18.33 -0.88
CA PRO A 104 -0.99 16.96 -0.64
C PRO A 104 -0.35 16.40 0.62
N ASP A 105 -1.05 15.47 1.27
CA ASP A 105 -0.52 14.76 2.43
C ASP A 105 0.62 13.84 2.00
N ARG A 106 1.63 13.75 2.86
CA ARG A 106 2.65 12.71 2.72
C ARG A 106 2.10 11.43 3.31
N ILE A 107 2.31 10.32 2.60
CA ILE A 107 1.94 9.00 3.09
C ILE A 107 3.20 8.18 3.29
N TYR A 108 3.41 7.73 4.52
CA TYR A 108 4.48 6.80 4.85
C TYR A 108 3.89 5.39 4.93
N VAL A 109 4.33 4.52 4.04
CA VAL A 109 3.89 3.13 4.06
C VAL A 109 4.79 2.39 5.04
N LYS A 110 4.17 1.77 6.05
CA LYS A 110 4.91 1.05 7.09
C LYS A 110 5.02 -0.42 6.77
N SER A 111 6.01 -1.06 7.36
CA SER A 111 6.19 -2.49 7.21
C SER A 111 5.01 -3.24 7.84
N PHE A 112 4.54 -4.26 7.15
CA PHE A 112 3.53 -5.19 7.67
C PHE A 112 4.15 -6.21 8.62
N ILE A 113 5.47 -6.22 8.76
CA ILE A 113 6.20 -7.10 9.68
C ILE A 113 6.47 -6.32 10.96
N ARG A 114 6.02 -6.87 12.10
CA ARG A 114 6.28 -6.22 13.39
C ARG A 114 7.75 -6.30 13.73
N THR A 115 8.25 -5.31 14.45
CA THR A 115 9.66 -5.23 14.82
C THR A 115 10.15 -6.48 15.55
N GLU A 116 9.30 -7.05 16.39
CA GLU A 116 9.60 -8.27 17.14
C GLU A 116 9.77 -9.48 16.21
N ASP A 117 8.99 -9.52 15.12
CA ASP A 117 9.01 -10.62 14.17
C ASP A 117 10.21 -10.55 13.23
N THR A 118 10.81 -9.39 13.08
CA THR A 118 11.96 -9.19 12.20
C THR A 118 13.12 -10.11 12.60
N LYS A 119 13.32 -10.29 13.91
CA LYS A 119 14.38 -11.17 14.42
C LYS A 119 14.10 -12.63 14.12
N ALA A 120 12.85 -13.03 14.11
CA ALA A 120 12.46 -14.41 13.82
C ALA A 120 12.47 -14.72 12.33
N ALA A 121 12.38 -13.71 11.49
CA ALA A 121 12.32 -13.88 10.04
C ALA A 121 13.70 -14.03 9.40
N VAL A 122 14.76 -13.80 10.14
CA VAL A 122 16.15 -13.87 9.64
C VAL A 122 16.75 -15.29 9.77
#